data_95cc24f1f8080d6122863e195f2125cc
#
_entry.id   95cc24f1f8080d6122863e195f2125cc
#
_cell.length_a   1.000
_cell.length_b   1.000
_cell.length_c   1.000
_cell.angle_alpha   90.00
_cell.angle_beta   90.00
_cell.angle_gamma   90.00
#
_symmetry.space_group_name_H-M   'P 1'
#
loop_
_entity.id
_entity.type
_entity.pdbx_description
1 polymer ?
#
loop_
_entity_poly.entity_id
_entity_poly.type
_entity_poly.pdbx_seq_one_letter_code
_entity_poly.pdbx_strand_id
1 'polypeptide(L)'
;MIVYNAALKAFLLGGKNYSYAMYVNKIGMLQNLHFGAKIKESDLDYLTKTVGANGVPGENEINKDLSYNSLPSECGFFGHGDFREPTVLYTRKDGASMSRLKYASHKIVKGAHELKNMPHARGTNAKTGSADGAETLEITLKDDSAAVEVVLYYTVYADADVIVRNLEIRNIGEESLEIGRAYSFCLDLPRLEGENYSSLRLGGNWAQERIPEVAPIAHGITKLSTLRGASSHVTNP
;
A
#
# COMPACT_ATOMS: atom_id res chain seq x y z
N MET A 1 -0.63 14.14 -10.58
CA MET A 1 -2.07 14.22 -10.92
C MET A 1 -2.71 12.86 -10.76
N ILE A 2 -3.93 12.83 -10.26
CA ILE A 2 -4.69 11.60 -10.00
C ILE A 2 -5.86 11.55 -10.96
N VAL A 3 -6.00 10.42 -11.68
CA VAL A 3 -7.10 10.15 -12.62
C VAL A 3 -7.84 8.90 -12.15
N TYR A 4 -9.16 8.96 -12.15
CA TYR A 4 -10.02 7.82 -11.90
C TYR A 4 -10.80 7.44 -13.17
N ASN A 5 -10.56 6.24 -13.65
CA ASN A 5 -11.32 5.64 -14.76
C ASN A 5 -12.49 4.83 -14.19
N ALA A 6 -13.69 5.37 -14.30
CA ALA A 6 -14.90 4.76 -13.71
C ALA A 6 -15.30 3.45 -14.39
N ALA A 7 -15.05 3.29 -15.69
CA ALA A 7 -15.40 2.08 -16.43
C ALA A 7 -14.57 0.87 -15.97
N LEU A 8 -13.29 1.08 -15.72
CA LEU A 8 -12.35 0.07 -15.24
C LEU A 8 -12.26 0.00 -13.72
N LYS A 9 -12.85 0.96 -12.99
CA LYS A 9 -12.64 1.19 -11.55
C LYS A 9 -11.16 1.27 -11.20
N ALA A 10 -10.39 1.96 -12.04
CA ALA A 10 -8.94 2.06 -11.94
C ALA A 10 -8.50 3.48 -11.62
N PHE A 11 -7.42 3.58 -10.86
CA PHE A 11 -6.77 4.82 -10.47
C PHE A 11 -5.39 4.88 -11.11
N LEU A 12 -5.07 6.01 -11.72
CA LEU A 12 -3.75 6.31 -12.23
C LEU A 12 -3.21 7.56 -11.51
N LEU A 13 -2.14 7.36 -10.76
CA LEU A 13 -1.43 8.41 -10.04
C LEU A 13 -0.12 8.68 -10.77
N GLY A 14 0.20 9.94 -10.99
CA GLY A 14 1.41 10.28 -11.73
C GLY A 14 2.14 11.49 -11.17
N GLY A 15 3.43 11.32 -10.89
CA GLY A 15 4.39 12.40 -10.70
C GLY A 15 4.96 12.88 -12.03
N LYS A 16 6.16 13.46 -11.96
CA LYS A 16 6.84 13.99 -13.15
C LYS A 16 7.22 12.88 -14.13
N ASN A 17 7.87 11.82 -13.66
CA ASN A 17 8.46 10.76 -14.50
C ASN A 17 7.93 9.36 -14.19
N TYR A 18 7.08 9.17 -13.17
CA TYR A 18 6.52 7.87 -12.79
C TYR A 18 5.01 7.82 -12.92
N SER A 19 4.50 6.59 -12.95
CA SER A 19 3.10 6.27 -12.74
C SER A 19 2.95 5.19 -11.68
N TYR A 20 1.87 5.31 -10.91
CA TYR A 20 1.39 4.30 -9.98
C TYR A 20 -0.07 4.00 -10.32
N ALA A 21 -0.39 2.74 -10.58
CA ALA A 21 -1.74 2.35 -10.97
C ALA A 21 -2.29 1.23 -10.10
N MET A 22 -3.57 1.31 -9.80
CA MET A 22 -4.32 0.31 -9.06
C MET A 22 -5.76 0.25 -9.55
N TYR A 23 -6.47 -0.83 -9.27
CA TYR A 23 -7.87 -0.94 -9.61
C TYR A 23 -8.64 -1.80 -8.60
N VAL A 24 -9.97 -1.67 -8.63
CA VAL A 24 -10.88 -2.52 -7.85
C VAL A 24 -11.32 -3.68 -8.73
N ASN A 25 -10.87 -4.88 -8.42
CA ASN A 25 -11.23 -6.07 -9.18
C ASN A 25 -12.66 -6.57 -8.87
N LYS A 26 -13.10 -7.63 -9.56
CA LYS A 26 -14.46 -8.17 -9.48
C LYS A 26 -14.85 -8.67 -8.08
N ILE A 27 -13.89 -9.05 -7.24
CA ILE A 27 -14.13 -9.49 -5.85
C ILE A 27 -14.07 -8.34 -4.83
N GLY A 28 -13.88 -7.11 -5.30
CA GLY A 28 -13.80 -5.91 -4.46
C GLY A 28 -12.43 -5.67 -3.83
N MET A 29 -11.40 -6.43 -4.20
CA MET A 29 -10.04 -6.22 -3.75
C MET A 29 -9.42 -5.02 -4.48
N LEU A 30 -8.71 -4.17 -3.74
CA LEU A 30 -7.87 -3.14 -4.32
C LEU A 30 -6.51 -3.75 -4.70
N GLN A 31 -6.27 -3.85 -6.00
CA GLN A 31 -5.12 -4.53 -6.58
C GLN A 31 -4.14 -3.53 -7.19
N ASN A 32 -2.85 -3.71 -6.91
CA ASN A 32 -1.79 -2.98 -7.60
C ASN A 32 -1.69 -3.43 -9.06
N LEU A 33 -1.46 -2.51 -9.97
CA LEU A 33 -1.26 -2.79 -11.39
C LEU A 33 0.13 -2.42 -11.89
N HIS A 34 0.64 -1.28 -11.43
CA HIS A 34 1.89 -0.73 -11.95
C HIS A 34 2.52 0.26 -10.97
N PHE A 35 3.83 0.16 -10.83
CA PHE A 35 4.66 1.21 -10.27
C PHE A 35 5.97 1.26 -11.05
N GLY A 36 6.25 2.37 -11.72
CA GLY A 36 7.44 2.52 -12.53
C GLY A 36 7.37 3.68 -13.51
N ALA A 37 7.96 3.51 -14.68
CA ALA A 37 7.96 4.52 -15.74
C ALA A 37 6.53 4.95 -16.12
N LYS A 38 6.43 6.15 -16.66
CA LYS A 38 5.14 6.76 -17.01
C LYS A 38 4.36 5.93 -18.02
N ILE A 39 3.09 5.66 -17.70
CA ILE A 39 2.11 5.01 -18.58
C ILE A 39 0.95 5.96 -18.86
N LYS A 40 0.14 5.64 -19.87
CA LYS A 40 -1.06 6.39 -20.24
C LYS A 40 -2.31 5.74 -19.63
N GLU A 41 -3.38 6.51 -19.51
CA GLU A 41 -4.67 5.98 -19.05
C GLU A 41 -5.20 4.85 -19.96
N SER A 42 -4.93 4.91 -21.26
CA SER A 42 -5.27 3.84 -22.22
C SER A 42 -4.64 2.49 -21.91
N ASP A 43 -3.51 2.47 -21.20
CA ASP A 43 -2.79 1.24 -20.87
C ASP A 43 -3.46 0.47 -19.73
N LEU A 44 -4.32 1.13 -18.96
CA LEU A 44 -5.06 0.50 -17.84
C LEU A 44 -5.95 -0.65 -18.31
N ASP A 45 -6.56 -0.56 -19.51
CA ASP A 45 -7.39 -1.65 -20.04
C ASP A 45 -6.60 -2.96 -20.20
N TYR A 46 -5.34 -2.87 -20.64
CA TYR A 46 -4.46 -4.02 -20.75
C TYR A 46 -4.06 -4.56 -19.37
N LEU A 47 -3.69 -3.66 -18.44
CA LEU A 47 -3.19 -4.03 -17.11
C LEU A 47 -4.26 -4.65 -16.20
N THR A 48 -5.53 -4.32 -16.42
CA THR A 48 -6.65 -4.90 -15.64
C THR A 48 -7.03 -6.32 -16.07
N LYS A 49 -6.46 -6.83 -17.17
CA LYS A 49 -6.72 -8.19 -17.65
C LYS A 49 -5.99 -9.20 -16.76
N THR A 50 -6.76 -9.88 -15.93
CA THR A 50 -6.22 -10.91 -15.02
C THR A 50 -6.11 -12.24 -15.76
N VAL A 51 -4.96 -12.89 -15.64
CA VAL A 51 -4.76 -14.27 -16.08
C VAL A 51 -4.99 -15.18 -14.87
N GLY A 52 -5.89 -16.15 -15.03
CA GLY A 52 -6.18 -17.11 -13.96
C GLY A 52 -4.94 -17.94 -13.56
N ALA A 53 -4.78 -18.18 -12.28
CA ALA A 53 -3.73 -19.03 -11.75
C ALA A 53 -4.30 -20.44 -11.47
N ASN A 54 -3.88 -21.43 -12.25
CA ASN A 54 -4.27 -22.82 -12.03
C ASN A 54 -3.70 -23.35 -10.70
N GLY A 55 -4.55 -24.09 -9.97
CA GLY A 55 -4.14 -24.75 -8.72
C GLY A 55 -4.14 -23.86 -7.49
N VAL A 56 -4.61 -22.65 -7.59
CA VAL A 56 -4.77 -21.72 -6.45
C VAL A 56 -6.26 -21.60 -6.10
N PRO A 57 -6.65 -21.66 -4.81
CA PRO A 57 -8.03 -21.46 -4.41
C PRO A 57 -8.53 -20.10 -4.87
N GLY A 58 -9.62 -20.07 -5.66
CA GLY A 58 -10.32 -18.86 -6.02
C GLY A 58 -11.19 -18.34 -4.88
N GLU A 59 -11.68 -17.11 -5.00
CA GLU A 59 -12.58 -16.50 -4.00
C GLU A 59 -13.88 -17.32 -3.81
N ASN A 60 -14.40 -17.84 -4.91
CA ASN A 60 -15.58 -18.72 -4.93
C ASN A 60 -15.66 -19.43 -6.29
N GLU A 61 -16.68 -20.27 -6.47
CA GLU A 61 -16.91 -21.01 -7.73
C GLU A 61 -17.03 -20.11 -8.98
N ILE A 62 -17.51 -18.88 -8.81
CA ILE A 62 -17.72 -17.91 -9.90
C ILE A 62 -16.42 -17.19 -10.25
N ASN A 63 -15.54 -16.95 -9.26
CA ASN A 63 -14.32 -16.15 -9.39
C ASN A 63 -13.07 -17.02 -9.20
N LYS A 64 -12.99 -18.17 -9.84
CA LYS A 64 -11.85 -19.12 -9.71
C LYS A 64 -10.50 -18.52 -10.12
N ASP A 65 -10.52 -17.53 -11.00
CA ASP A 65 -9.31 -16.86 -11.49
C ASP A 65 -8.77 -15.78 -10.53
N LEU A 66 -9.54 -15.43 -9.51
CA LEU A 66 -9.20 -14.39 -8.56
C LEU A 66 -8.91 -14.99 -7.18
N SER A 67 -7.64 -15.06 -6.83
CA SER A 67 -7.19 -15.55 -5.52
C SER A 67 -6.38 -14.49 -4.81
N TYR A 68 -6.70 -14.26 -3.53
CA TYR A 68 -5.96 -13.30 -2.70
C TYR A 68 -4.46 -13.62 -2.63
N ASN A 69 -4.10 -14.90 -2.68
CA ASN A 69 -2.70 -15.34 -2.60
C ASN A 69 -1.85 -15.03 -3.85
N SER A 70 -2.48 -14.88 -5.02
CA SER A 70 -1.76 -14.72 -6.29
C SER A 70 -1.83 -13.30 -6.86
N LEU A 71 -2.71 -12.46 -6.33
CA LEU A 71 -2.91 -11.11 -6.83
C LEU A 71 -2.12 -10.08 -6.02
N PRO A 72 -1.46 -9.11 -6.68
CA PRO A 72 -0.79 -8.03 -5.97
C PRO A 72 -1.80 -7.15 -5.23
N SER A 73 -1.62 -6.99 -3.93
CA SER A 73 -2.55 -6.27 -3.06
C SER A 73 -2.02 -4.89 -2.67
N GLU A 74 -2.90 -3.89 -2.64
CA GLU A 74 -2.58 -2.58 -2.06
C GLU A 74 -2.67 -2.56 -0.53
N CYS A 75 -3.44 -3.48 0.04
CA CYS A 75 -3.60 -3.65 1.47
C CYS A 75 -3.91 -5.12 1.78
N GLY A 76 -2.87 -5.90 2.03
CA GLY A 76 -3.00 -7.29 2.43
C GLY A 76 -3.66 -7.43 3.80
N PHE A 77 -4.50 -8.45 3.95
CA PHE A 77 -5.20 -8.78 5.17
C PHE A 77 -5.07 -10.28 5.49
N PHE A 78 -5.35 -10.68 6.72
CA PHE A 78 -5.15 -12.05 7.17
C PHE A 78 -6.32 -12.96 6.81
N GLY A 79 -6.04 -14.14 6.27
CA GLY A 79 -7.00 -15.19 5.97
C GLY A 79 -7.34 -15.34 4.49
N HIS A 80 -8.42 -16.04 4.18
CA HIS A 80 -8.96 -16.28 2.84
C HIS A 80 -7.96 -16.86 1.82
N GLY A 81 -6.98 -17.67 2.32
CA GLY A 81 -5.98 -18.30 1.46
C GLY A 81 -4.82 -17.40 1.04
N ASP A 82 -4.72 -16.18 1.54
CA ASP A 82 -3.51 -15.37 1.43
C ASP A 82 -2.55 -15.75 2.57
N PHE A 83 -1.37 -16.22 2.21
CA PHE A 83 -0.32 -16.66 3.15
C PHE A 83 0.81 -15.66 3.29
N ARG A 84 0.69 -14.50 2.64
CA ARG A 84 1.68 -13.42 2.75
C ARG A 84 1.49 -12.66 4.06
N GLU A 85 2.50 -11.89 4.44
CA GLU A 85 2.40 -11.01 5.60
C GLU A 85 1.33 -9.93 5.37
N PRO A 86 0.32 -9.82 6.25
CA PRO A 86 -0.73 -8.83 6.08
C PRO A 86 -0.23 -7.42 6.37
N THR A 87 -0.71 -6.45 5.60
CA THR A 87 -0.47 -5.01 5.83
C THR A 87 -1.18 -4.54 7.09
N VAL A 88 -2.39 -5.04 7.31
CA VAL A 88 -3.23 -4.75 8.46
C VAL A 88 -3.63 -6.04 9.14
N LEU A 89 -3.41 -6.12 10.45
CA LEU A 89 -3.83 -7.24 11.29
C LEU A 89 -4.54 -6.68 12.52
N TYR A 90 -5.75 -7.09 12.71
CA TYR A 90 -6.54 -6.80 13.91
C TYR A 90 -7.23 -8.08 14.44
N THR A 91 -7.40 -8.11 15.74
CA THR A 91 -8.06 -9.22 16.44
C THR A 91 -9.31 -8.70 17.12
N ARG A 92 -10.42 -9.36 16.89
CA ARG A 92 -11.69 -9.07 17.53
C ARG A 92 -11.70 -9.62 18.97
N LYS A 93 -12.66 -9.17 19.74
CA LYS A 93 -12.85 -9.60 21.14
C LYS A 93 -13.04 -11.12 21.30
N ASP A 94 -13.61 -11.79 20.31
CA ASP A 94 -13.76 -13.24 20.26
C ASP A 94 -12.45 -14.00 19.90
N GLY A 95 -11.34 -13.30 19.71
CA GLY A 95 -10.05 -13.86 19.32
C GLY A 95 -9.88 -14.07 17.81
N ALA A 96 -10.88 -13.79 17.00
CA ALA A 96 -10.80 -13.98 15.56
C ALA A 96 -9.99 -12.83 14.90
N SER A 97 -9.00 -13.21 14.10
CA SER A 97 -8.14 -12.25 13.35
C SER A 97 -8.37 -12.31 11.86
N MET A 98 -9.19 -13.23 11.35
CA MET A 98 -9.53 -13.31 9.95
C MET A 98 -10.31 -12.08 9.54
N SER A 99 -9.85 -11.42 8.47
CA SER A 99 -10.39 -10.14 8.01
C SER A 99 -10.59 -10.14 6.50
N ARG A 100 -11.47 -9.29 6.00
CA ARG A 100 -11.82 -9.19 4.59
C ARG A 100 -12.08 -7.75 4.18
N LEU A 101 -11.02 -7.04 3.88
CA LEU A 101 -11.08 -5.65 3.45
C LEU A 101 -11.49 -5.54 1.98
N LYS A 102 -12.66 -4.97 1.72
CA LYS A 102 -13.15 -4.68 0.37
C LYS A 102 -13.25 -3.19 0.14
N TYR A 103 -13.05 -2.77 -1.09
CA TYR A 103 -13.26 -1.40 -1.50
C TYR A 103 -14.70 -0.95 -1.20
N ALA A 104 -14.82 0.18 -0.53
CA ALA A 104 -16.10 0.81 -0.22
C ALA A 104 -16.29 2.14 -0.98
N SER A 105 -15.31 3.02 -0.95
CA SER A 105 -15.40 4.34 -1.59
C SER A 105 -14.02 4.96 -1.80
N HIS A 106 -14.00 6.06 -2.55
CA HIS A 106 -12.82 6.91 -2.67
C HIS A 106 -13.20 8.39 -2.80
N LYS A 107 -12.23 9.25 -2.55
CA LYS A 107 -12.29 10.67 -2.91
C LYS A 107 -10.90 11.16 -3.32
N ILE A 108 -10.87 12.19 -4.16
CA ILE A 108 -9.65 12.89 -4.57
C ILE A 108 -9.73 14.29 -3.99
N VAL A 109 -8.72 14.67 -3.22
CA VAL A 109 -8.67 15.93 -2.49
C VAL A 109 -7.43 16.71 -2.92
N LYS A 110 -7.57 18.02 -3.10
CA LYS A 110 -6.42 18.91 -3.34
C LYS A 110 -5.61 19.06 -2.05
N GLY A 111 -4.29 19.03 -2.20
CA GLY A 111 -3.36 19.15 -1.09
C GLY A 111 -2.82 17.82 -0.58
N ALA A 112 -1.83 17.91 0.29
CA ALA A 112 -1.24 16.76 0.95
C ALA A 112 -2.09 16.34 2.16
N HIS A 113 -2.12 15.05 2.44
CA HIS A 113 -2.75 14.53 3.66
C HIS A 113 -1.92 14.91 4.88
N GLU A 114 -2.55 15.53 5.88
CA GLU A 114 -1.93 15.93 7.13
C GLU A 114 -2.18 14.90 8.23
N LEU A 115 -1.10 14.45 8.85
CA LEU A 115 -1.18 13.57 10.02
C LEU A 115 -1.27 14.42 11.29
N LYS A 116 -2.37 14.32 12.00
CA LYS A 116 -2.59 15.07 13.25
C LYS A 116 -1.55 14.68 14.30
N ASN A 117 -0.82 15.68 14.80
CA ASN A 117 0.21 15.51 15.84
C ASN A 117 1.41 14.61 15.45
N MET A 118 1.62 14.38 14.15
CA MET A 118 2.76 13.60 13.66
C MET A 118 3.47 14.35 12.54
N PRO A 119 4.78 14.10 12.34
CA PRO A 119 5.47 14.59 11.17
C PRO A 119 4.80 14.08 9.89
N HIS A 120 4.61 14.95 8.91
CA HIS A 120 4.05 14.60 7.61
C HIS A 120 4.71 15.40 6.49
N ALA A 121 4.63 14.87 5.27
CA ALA A 121 5.14 15.57 4.10
C ALA A 121 4.27 16.80 3.80
N ARG A 122 4.91 17.93 3.58
CA ARG A 122 4.28 19.21 3.18
C ARG A 122 4.45 19.43 1.68
N GLY A 123 3.82 20.47 1.16
CA GLY A 123 3.89 20.79 -0.26
C GLY A 123 5.29 21.12 -0.76
N THR A 124 5.46 21.06 -2.06
CA THR A 124 6.74 21.20 -2.78
C THR A 124 7.30 22.63 -2.78
N ASN A 125 6.52 23.63 -2.42
CA ASN A 125 6.99 25.00 -2.40
C ASN A 125 7.76 25.30 -1.11
N ALA A 126 9.09 25.19 -1.17
CA ALA A 126 9.98 25.44 -0.04
C ALA A 126 9.88 26.89 0.50
N LYS A 127 9.38 27.86 -0.27
CA LYS A 127 9.24 29.26 0.14
C LYS A 127 7.94 29.54 0.88
N THR A 128 6.85 28.88 0.49
CA THR A 128 5.52 29.14 1.05
C THR A 128 5.06 28.04 2.01
N GLY A 129 5.70 26.88 1.97
CA GLY A 129 5.24 25.68 2.71
C GLY A 129 3.87 25.18 2.25
N SER A 130 3.39 25.68 1.09
CA SER A 130 2.08 25.37 0.55
C SER A 130 2.10 24.03 -0.17
N ALA A 131 1.01 23.28 -0.05
CA ALA A 131 0.78 22.02 -0.76
C ALA A 131 0.35 22.24 -2.23
N ASP A 132 0.69 23.39 -2.81
CA ASP A 132 0.40 23.71 -4.20
C ASP A 132 1.00 22.66 -5.12
N GLY A 133 0.13 22.02 -5.93
CA GLY A 133 0.52 20.94 -6.82
C GLY A 133 0.47 19.53 -6.21
N ALA A 134 0.06 19.37 -4.96
CA ALA A 134 -0.21 18.06 -4.37
C ALA A 134 -1.70 17.70 -4.52
N GLU A 135 -1.97 16.41 -4.73
CA GLU A 135 -3.30 15.80 -4.68
C GLU A 135 -3.24 14.53 -3.84
N THR A 136 -4.28 14.28 -3.07
CA THR A 136 -4.39 13.05 -2.28
C THR A 136 -5.59 12.22 -2.72
N LEU A 137 -5.33 10.96 -3.06
CA LEU A 137 -6.37 9.94 -3.21
C LEU A 137 -6.58 9.29 -1.85
N GLU A 138 -7.82 9.31 -1.39
CA GLU A 138 -8.27 8.59 -0.19
C GLU A 138 -9.14 7.42 -0.65
N ILE A 139 -8.78 6.20 -0.27
CA ILE A 139 -9.55 4.99 -0.56
C ILE A 139 -9.97 4.37 0.75
N THR A 140 -11.27 4.19 0.93
CA THR A 140 -11.83 3.47 2.08
C THR A 140 -12.05 2.01 1.71
N LEU A 141 -11.41 1.14 2.46
CA LEU A 141 -11.68 -0.30 2.48
C LEU A 141 -12.50 -0.62 3.72
N LYS A 142 -13.41 -1.59 3.63
CA LYS A 142 -14.28 -1.96 4.73
C LYS A 142 -14.31 -3.46 4.93
N ASP A 143 -14.28 -3.87 6.20
CA ASP A 143 -14.59 -5.22 6.66
C ASP A 143 -15.89 -5.18 7.47
N ASP A 144 -16.97 -5.63 6.85
CA ASP A 144 -18.30 -5.64 7.50
C ASP A 144 -18.37 -6.63 8.66
N SER A 145 -17.56 -7.70 8.65
CA SER A 145 -17.56 -8.74 9.68
C SER A 145 -16.95 -8.28 11.00
N ALA A 146 -15.99 -7.36 10.91
CA ALA A 146 -15.30 -6.80 12.07
C ALA A 146 -15.71 -5.36 12.38
N ALA A 147 -16.60 -4.76 11.56
CA ALA A 147 -16.96 -3.35 11.61
C ALA A 147 -15.71 -2.43 11.61
N VAL A 148 -14.80 -2.67 10.68
CA VAL A 148 -13.53 -1.94 10.52
C VAL A 148 -13.51 -1.22 9.19
N GLU A 149 -13.06 0.01 9.19
CA GLU A 149 -12.62 0.72 7.99
C GLU A 149 -11.12 0.94 8.02
N VAL A 150 -10.49 0.76 6.85
CA VAL A 150 -9.09 1.14 6.62
C VAL A 150 -9.08 2.18 5.52
N VAL A 151 -8.59 3.37 5.82
CA VAL A 151 -8.45 4.45 4.83
C VAL A 151 -7.00 4.51 4.38
N LEU A 152 -6.79 4.34 3.09
CA LEU A 152 -5.49 4.44 2.45
C LEU A 152 -5.34 5.83 1.82
N TYR A 153 -4.26 6.53 2.15
CA TYR A 153 -3.95 7.84 1.62
C TYR A 153 -2.75 7.76 0.69
N TYR A 154 -2.90 8.32 -0.50
CA TYR A 154 -1.85 8.42 -1.51
C TYR A 154 -1.70 9.88 -1.92
N THR A 155 -0.70 10.57 -1.38
CA THR A 155 -0.40 11.94 -1.77
C THR A 155 0.64 11.96 -2.88
N VAL A 156 0.30 12.59 -3.99
CA VAL A 156 1.12 12.73 -5.19
C VAL A 156 1.50 14.20 -5.37
N TYR A 157 2.74 14.44 -5.71
CA TYR A 157 3.27 15.77 -6.01
C TYR A 157 3.54 15.88 -7.51
N ALA A 158 2.92 16.88 -8.16
CA ALA A 158 2.99 17.02 -9.62
C ALA A 158 4.42 17.22 -10.15
N ASP A 159 5.22 17.97 -9.41
CA ASP A 159 6.57 18.40 -9.82
C ASP A 159 7.68 17.55 -9.23
N ALA A 160 7.33 16.49 -8.51
CA ALA A 160 8.29 15.59 -7.88
C ALA A 160 7.98 14.13 -8.19
N ASP A 161 9.01 13.29 -8.16
CA ASP A 161 8.86 11.84 -8.32
C ASP A 161 8.71 11.18 -6.95
N VAL A 162 7.71 11.66 -6.20
CA VAL A 162 7.41 11.23 -4.83
C VAL A 162 5.93 10.92 -4.71
N ILE A 163 5.64 9.79 -4.09
CA ILE A 163 4.33 9.42 -3.58
C ILE A 163 4.47 9.15 -2.08
N VAL A 164 3.61 9.79 -1.29
CA VAL A 164 3.56 9.58 0.16
C VAL A 164 2.33 8.76 0.50
N ARG A 165 2.53 7.70 1.29
CA ARG A 165 1.48 6.79 1.69
C ARG A 165 1.29 6.79 3.21
N ASN A 166 0.03 6.82 3.61
CA ASN A 166 -0.41 6.68 4.99
C ASN A 166 -1.63 5.77 5.04
N LEU A 167 -1.92 5.21 6.21
CA LEU A 167 -3.20 4.54 6.45
C LEU A 167 -3.77 4.95 7.81
N GLU A 168 -5.07 4.84 7.91
CA GLU A 168 -5.84 5.02 9.14
C GLU A 168 -6.75 3.80 9.32
N ILE A 169 -6.79 3.25 10.53
CA ILE A 169 -7.71 2.16 10.90
C ILE A 169 -8.78 2.76 11.80
N ARG A 170 -10.03 2.56 11.42
CA ARG A 170 -11.20 3.04 12.16
C ARG A 170 -12.01 1.86 12.66
N ASN A 171 -12.19 1.78 13.96
CA ASN A 171 -13.21 0.92 14.53
C ASN A 171 -14.56 1.62 14.41
N ILE A 172 -15.45 1.10 13.58
CA ILE A 172 -16.80 1.65 13.36
C ILE A 172 -17.87 0.81 14.07
N GLY A 173 -17.44 -0.20 14.83
CA GLY A 173 -18.30 -1.02 15.69
C GLY A 173 -18.27 -0.57 17.15
N GLU A 174 -18.99 -1.31 17.99
CA GLU A 174 -19.10 -1.04 19.43
C GLU A 174 -18.06 -1.83 20.25
N GLU A 175 -17.55 -2.93 19.69
CA GLU A 175 -16.61 -3.77 20.40
C GLU A 175 -15.16 -3.29 20.19
N SER A 176 -14.31 -3.53 21.18
CA SER A 176 -12.89 -3.23 21.10
C SER A 176 -12.16 -4.14 20.12
N LEU A 177 -11.15 -3.61 19.47
CA LEU A 177 -10.26 -4.33 18.58
C LEU A 177 -8.82 -4.20 19.10
N GLU A 178 -8.05 -5.26 18.96
CA GLU A 178 -6.62 -5.22 19.16
C GLU A 178 -5.92 -5.06 17.79
N ILE A 179 -5.11 -4.04 17.63
CA ILE A 179 -4.34 -3.80 16.40
C ILE A 179 -2.98 -4.45 16.55
N GLY A 180 -2.79 -5.56 15.88
CA GLY A 180 -1.53 -6.30 15.87
C GLY A 180 -0.54 -5.77 14.84
N ARG A 181 -1.03 -5.16 13.74
CA ARG A 181 -0.18 -4.61 12.67
C ARG A 181 -0.89 -3.51 11.89
N ALA A 182 -0.12 -2.47 11.52
CA ALA A 182 -0.54 -1.40 10.65
C ALA A 182 0.68 -0.90 9.86
N TYR A 183 0.93 -1.45 8.67
CA TYR A 183 1.96 -0.96 7.77
C TYR A 183 1.41 0.12 6.86
N SER A 184 2.17 1.19 6.64
CA SER A 184 1.75 2.34 5.84
C SER A 184 1.59 2.01 4.36
N PHE A 185 2.22 0.93 3.86
CA PHE A 185 2.06 0.50 2.47
C PHE A 185 2.33 -1.00 2.27
N CYS A 186 1.78 -1.51 1.18
CA CYS A 186 2.11 -2.78 0.56
C CYS A 186 2.44 -2.51 -0.91
N LEU A 187 3.46 -3.16 -1.43
CA LEU A 187 3.88 -2.99 -2.82
C LEU A 187 4.48 -4.28 -3.33
N ASP A 188 3.86 -4.85 -4.36
CA ASP A 188 4.39 -5.98 -5.10
C ASP A 188 5.20 -5.45 -6.30
N LEU A 189 6.50 -5.69 -6.29
CA LEU A 189 7.38 -5.32 -7.39
C LEU A 189 7.51 -6.49 -8.37
N PRO A 190 7.45 -6.23 -9.68
CA PRO A 190 7.60 -7.28 -10.68
C PRO A 190 9.03 -7.84 -10.63
N ARG A 191 9.14 -9.16 -10.68
CA ARG A 191 10.44 -9.79 -10.85
C ARG A 191 10.76 -9.84 -12.34
N LEU A 192 11.74 -9.07 -12.77
CA LEU A 192 12.25 -9.09 -14.12
C LEU A 192 13.33 -10.17 -14.25
N GLU A 193 13.37 -10.85 -15.39
CA GLU A 193 14.35 -11.89 -15.66
C GLU A 193 15.77 -11.30 -15.64
N GLY A 194 16.65 -11.92 -14.86
CA GLY A 194 18.05 -11.45 -14.69
C GLY A 194 18.23 -10.30 -13.71
N GLU A 195 17.16 -9.76 -13.12
CA GLU A 195 17.23 -8.68 -12.13
C GLU A 195 16.96 -9.20 -10.72
N ASN A 196 17.70 -8.67 -9.75
CA ASN A 196 17.50 -8.94 -8.34
C ASN A 196 17.35 -7.61 -7.59
N TYR A 197 16.38 -7.57 -6.69
CA TYR A 197 16.25 -6.45 -5.76
C TYR A 197 17.25 -6.58 -4.62
N SER A 198 17.76 -5.45 -4.17
CA SER A 198 18.60 -5.36 -2.99
C SER A 198 18.02 -4.36 -2.00
N SER A 199 18.19 -4.64 -0.73
CA SER A 199 17.91 -3.69 0.34
C SER A 199 19.16 -2.92 0.68
N LEU A 200 19.08 -1.60 0.72
CA LEU A 200 20.09 -0.72 1.31
C LEU A 200 19.56 -0.26 2.67
N ARG A 201 20.34 -0.48 3.69
CA ARG A 201 20.06 0.04 5.03
C ARG A 201 21.27 0.80 5.58
N LEU A 202 21.01 1.73 6.43
CA LEU A 202 22.04 2.53 7.11
C LEU A 202 22.00 2.17 8.60
N GLY A 203 22.85 1.24 8.98
CA GLY A 203 23.00 0.83 10.36
C GLY A 203 23.95 1.74 11.12
N GLY A 204 24.11 1.50 12.40
CA GLY A 204 25.14 2.19 13.16
C GLY A 204 24.85 2.36 14.64
N ASN A 205 25.73 3.10 15.29
CA ASN A 205 25.64 3.44 16.68
C ASN A 205 26.26 4.83 16.88
N TRP A 206 26.26 5.35 18.10
CA TRP A 206 26.92 6.61 18.42
C TRP A 206 28.40 6.60 18.00
N ALA A 207 28.83 7.65 17.32
CA ALA A 207 30.15 7.80 16.71
C ALA A 207 30.48 6.79 15.56
N GLN A 208 29.49 6.00 15.10
CA GLN A 208 29.56 5.10 13.94
C GLN A 208 28.19 5.07 13.24
N GLU A 209 27.65 6.24 12.95
CA GLU A 209 26.31 6.37 12.37
C GLU A 209 26.31 6.09 10.86
N ARG A 210 25.17 5.59 10.39
CA ARG A 210 24.85 5.44 8.95
C ARG A 210 25.83 4.61 8.15
N ILE A 211 26.27 3.50 8.72
CA ILE A 211 27.08 2.53 8.00
C ILE A 211 26.20 1.85 6.94
N PRO A 212 26.52 2.00 5.64
CA PRO A 212 25.70 1.41 4.59
C PRO A 212 25.87 -0.12 4.54
N GLU A 213 24.79 -0.83 4.53
CA GLU A 213 24.72 -2.26 4.31
C GLU A 213 23.81 -2.53 3.11
N VAL A 214 24.33 -3.22 2.10
CA VAL A 214 23.57 -3.67 0.93
C VAL A 214 23.47 -5.18 0.98
N ALA A 215 22.24 -5.69 0.93
CA ALA A 215 21.98 -7.13 0.90
C ALA A 215 20.96 -7.47 -0.18
N PRO A 216 21.15 -8.57 -0.94
CA PRO A 216 20.14 -9.02 -1.89
C PRO A 216 18.88 -9.46 -1.14
N ILE A 217 17.71 -9.19 -1.72
CA ILE A 217 16.44 -9.71 -1.22
C ILE A 217 16.31 -11.14 -1.70
N ALA A 218 16.51 -12.08 -0.78
CA ALA A 218 16.40 -13.51 -1.04
C ALA A 218 14.95 -14.02 -0.92
N HIS A 219 14.72 -15.29 -1.25
CA HIS A 219 13.46 -15.95 -0.96
C HIS A 219 13.21 -16.03 0.55
N GLY A 220 11.96 -15.91 0.95
CA GLY A 220 11.52 -15.89 2.34
C GLY A 220 11.23 -14.48 2.84
N ILE A 221 11.26 -14.30 4.15
CA ILE A 221 10.97 -13.02 4.81
C ILE A 221 12.26 -12.36 5.26
N THR A 222 12.51 -11.15 4.77
CA THR A 222 13.55 -10.26 5.32
C THR A 222 12.88 -9.19 6.15
N LYS A 223 13.16 -9.16 7.46
CA LYS A 223 12.60 -8.17 8.39
C LYS A 223 13.64 -7.14 8.78
N LEU A 224 13.36 -5.88 8.52
CA LEU A 224 14.10 -4.74 9.05
C LEU A 224 13.28 -4.13 10.19
N SER A 225 13.85 -4.07 11.39
CA SER A 225 13.12 -3.59 12.57
C SER A 225 14.06 -2.96 13.58
N THR A 226 13.54 -1.98 14.32
CA THR A 226 14.20 -1.42 15.49
C THR A 226 13.23 -1.37 16.66
N LEU A 227 13.73 -1.65 17.86
CA LEU A 227 12.97 -1.51 19.11
C LEU A 227 13.41 -0.27 19.90
N ARG A 228 14.36 0.49 19.36
CA ARG A 228 14.96 1.61 20.09
C ARG A 228 14.17 2.91 20.01
N GLY A 229 13.28 3.04 19.04
CA GLY A 229 12.47 4.26 18.85
C GLY A 229 13.26 5.49 18.41
N ALA A 230 14.53 5.33 18.05
CA ALA A 230 15.39 6.38 17.52
C ALA A 230 15.84 6.03 16.11
N SER A 231 15.76 6.99 15.20
CA SER A 231 16.32 6.88 13.85
C SER A 231 17.84 6.97 13.87
N SER A 232 18.49 6.56 12.79
CA SER A 232 19.95 6.64 12.56
C SER A 232 20.82 5.75 13.44
N HIS A 233 20.25 4.91 14.28
CA HIS A 233 20.98 4.04 15.19
C HIS A 233 20.52 2.59 15.07
N VAL A 234 21.45 1.66 15.25
CA VAL A 234 21.24 0.20 15.24
C VAL A 234 20.91 -0.31 13.83
N THR A 235 19.68 -0.56 13.46
CA THR A 235 19.33 -1.26 12.22
C THR A 235 18.66 -0.38 11.18
N ASN A 236 18.09 0.74 11.57
CA ASN A 236 17.38 1.65 10.66
C ASN A 236 17.74 3.09 10.95
N PRO A 237 17.91 3.88 9.90
CA PRO A 237 18.10 5.32 10.03
C PRO A 237 16.82 6.00 10.47
#